data_de2fb5c05c58e872e6e5ddc9fce0563d
#
_entry.id   de2fb5c05c58e872e6e5ddc9fce0563d
#
_cell.length_a   1.000
_cell.length_b   1.000
_cell.length_c   1.000
_cell.angle_alpha   90.00
_cell.angle_beta   90.00
_cell.angle_gamma   90.00
#
_symmetry.space_group_name_H-M   'P 1'
#
loop_
_entity.id
_entity.type
_entity.pdbx_description
1 polymer ?
#
loop_
_entity_poly.entity_id
_entity_poly.type
_entity_poly.pdbx_seq_one_letter_code
_entity_poly.pdbx_strand_id
1 'polypeptide(L)' 'MMGPKLINAALTHFTAERERAEATLLAYCNNPVGVGGHPDLVGEVIKSISEVSDAEERIRMCQSLLEQNKKKK' A
#
# COMPACT_ATOMS: atom_id res chain seq x y z
N MET A 1 -24.93 4.20 10.12
CA MET A 1 -24.02 3.20 10.64
C MET A 1 -22.58 3.65 10.49
N MET A 2 -21.79 3.52 11.55
CA MET A 2 -20.42 4.07 11.58
C MET A 2 -19.37 3.11 11.05
N GLY A 3 -19.64 1.80 11.08
CA GLY A 3 -18.66 0.80 10.68
C GLY A 3 -18.10 0.98 9.28
N PRO A 4 -18.96 1.10 8.27
CA PRO A 4 -18.46 1.26 6.89
C PRO A 4 -17.64 2.53 6.73
N LYS A 5 -18.00 3.60 7.42
CA LYS A 5 -17.25 4.84 7.32
C LYS A 5 -15.85 4.69 7.92
N LEU A 6 -15.77 3.98 9.05
CA LEU A 6 -14.47 3.73 9.67
C LEU A 6 -13.59 2.85 8.78
N ILE A 7 -14.18 1.83 8.18
CA ILE A 7 -13.44 0.95 7.28
C ILE A 7 -12.99 1.70 6.04
N ASN A 8 -13.84 2.58 5.51
CA ASN A 8 -13.46 3.38 4.34
C ASN A 8 -12.30 4.32 4.66
N ALA A 9 -12.26 4.86 5.88
CA ALA A 9 -11.14 5.70 6.29
C ALA A 9 -9.84 4.89 6.30
N ALA A 10 -9.90 3.66 6.81
CA ALA A 10 -8.74 2.78 6.81
C ALA A 10 -8.33 2.42 5.38
N LEU A 11 -9.30 2.16 4.53
CA LEU A 11 -9.04 1.84 3.12
C LEU A 11 -8.32 2.99 2.43
N THR A 12 -8.77 4.22 2.68
CA THR A 12 -8.12 5.41 2.11
C THR A 12 -6.67 5.50 2.57
N HIS A 13 -6.44 5.23 3.84
CA HIS A 13 -5.09 5.24 4.40
C HIS A 13 -4.18 4.22 3.70
N PHE A 14 -4.65 2.99 3.57
CA PHE A 14 -3.84 1.93 2.96
C PHE A 14 -3.65 2.16 1.47
N THR A 15 -4.64 2.74 0.80
CA THR A 15 -4.51 3.09 -0.60
C THR A 15 -3.41 4.14 -0.79
N ALA A 16 -3.36 5.14 0.11
CA ALA A 16 -2.32 6.16 0.05
C ALA A 16 -0.95 5.54 0.33
N GLU A 17 -0.88 4.58 1.25
CA GLU A 17 0.39 3.89 1.52
C GLU A 17 0.88 3.13 0.31
N ARG A 18 -0.03 2.45 -0.39
CA ARG A 18 0.34 1.72 -1.60
C ARG A 18 0.87 2.66 -2.67
N GLU A 19 0.18 3.78 -2.90
CA GLU A 19 0.61 4.75 -3.90
C GLU A 19 2.01 5.28 -3.60
N ARG A 20 2.26 5.57 -2.36
CA ARG A 20 3.55 6.07 -1.93
C ARG A 20 4.65 5.02 -2.14
N ALA A 21 4.39 3.80 -1.74
CA ALA A 21 5.36 2.71 -1.89
C ALA A 21 5.62 2.41 -3.37
N GLU A 22 4.58 2.44 -4.19
CA GLU A 22 4.73 2.23 -5.63
C GLU A 22 5.57 3.33 -6.27
N ALA A 23 5.34 4.58 -5.87
CA ALA A 23 6.13 5.70 -6.39
C ALA A 23 7.60 5.53 -6.03
N THR A 24 7.88 5.12 -4.81
CA THR A 24 9.25 4.88 -4.36
C THR A 24 9.90 3.75 -5.16
N LEU A 25 9.15 2.66 -5.35
CA LEU A 25 9.66 1.51 -6.11
C LEU A 25 9.99 1.92 -7.55
N LEU A 26 9.10 2.68 -8.18
CA LEU A 26 9.32 3.13 -9.54
C LEU A 26 10.56 4.03 -9.64
N ALA A 27 10.78 4.87 -8.64
CA ALA A 27 11.95 5.74 -8.64
C ALA A 27 13.23 4.92 -8.62
N TYR A 28 13.29 3.87 -7.77
CA TYR A 28 14.46 3.02 -7.73
C TYR A 28 14.65 2.22 -9.01
N CYS A 29 13.56 1.72 -9.59
CA CYS A 29 13.66 0.89 -10.80
C CYS A 29 13.99 1.69 -12.04
N ASN A 30 13.46 2.90 -12.15
CA ASN A 30 13.61 3.70 -13.36
C ASN A 30 14.83 4.62 -13.33
N ASN A 31 15.31 4.98 -12.15
CA ASN A 31 16.42 5.92 -12.03
C ASN A 31 17.24 5.65 -10.78
N PRO A 32 17.86 4.46 -10.71
CA PRO A 32 18.63 4.10 -9.51
C PRO A 32 19.81 5.04 -9.25
N VAL A 33 20.40 5.59 -10.30
CA VAL A 33 21.52 6.53 -10.15
C VAL A 33 21.03 7.85 -9.55
N GLY A 34 19.79 8.26 -9.90
CA GLY A 34 19.21 9.49 -9.38
C GLY A 34 18.84 9.41 -7.91
N VAL A 35 18.79 8.22 -7.35
CA VAL A 35 18.48 8.01 -5.93
C VAL A 35 19.76 7.93 -5.12
N GLY A 36 20.88 8.29 -5.69
CA GLY A 36 22.21 8.11 -5.10
C GLY A 36 22.29 8.29 -3.60
N GLY A 37 23.34 7.76 -3.02
CA GLY A 37 23.52 7.77 -1.59
C GLY A 37 23.08 6.49 -0.92
N HIS A 38 22.42 5.60 -1.64
CA HIS A 38 21.98 4.31 -1.10
C HIS A 38 22.93 3.21 -1.58
N PRO A 39 23.77 2.67 -0.69
CA PRO A 39 24.70 1.61 -1.11
C PRO A 39 24.02 0.28 -1.40
N ASP A 40 22.79 0.08 -0.91
CA ASP A 40 22.07 -1.18 -1.08
C ASP A 40 20.74 -0.94 -1.81
N LEU A 41 20.85 -0.77 -3.12
CA LEU A 41 19.67 -0.55 -3.96
C LEU A 41 18.74 -1.75 -3.96
N VAL A 42 19.31 -2.97 -3.97
CA VAL A 42 18.49 -4.18 -3.97
C VAL A 42 17.67 -4.27 -2.68
N GLY A 43 18.31 -3.95 -1.55
CA GLY A 43 17.59 -3.94 -0.27
C GLY A 43 16.46 -2.95 -0.25
N GLU A 44 16.66 -1.77 -0.84
CA GLU A 44 15.61 -0.76 -0.90
C GLU A 44 14.46 -1.21 -1.80
N VAL A 45 14.77 -1.88 -2.90
CA VAL A 45 13.73 -2.41 -3.78
C VAL A 45 12.93 -3.51 -3.07
N ILE A 46 13.62 -4.40 -2.36
CA ILE A 46 12.95 -5.45 -1.59
C ILE A 46 12.00 -4.84 -0.57
N LYS A 47 12.46 -3.80 0.13
CA LYS A 47 11.63 -3.12 1.11
C LYS A 47 10.40 -2.51 0.47
N SER A 48 10.58 -1.85 -0.67
CA SER A 48 9.45 -1.22 -1.38
C SER A 48 8.44 -2.24 -1.87
N ILE A 49 8.92 -3.37 -2.39
CA ILE A 49 8.02 -4.45 -2.83
C ILE A 49 7.21 -4.97 -1.66
N SER A 50 7.85 -5.15 -0.51
CA SER A 50 7.16 -5.63 0.68
C SER A 50 6.09 -4.64 1.13
N GLU A 51 6.40 -3.35 1.07
CA GLU A 51 5.44 -2.32 1.47
C GLU A 51 4.23 -2.30 0.54
N VAL A 52 4.45 -2.43 -0.77
CA VAL A 52 3.33 -2.49 -1.72
C VAL A 52 2.46 -3.72 -1.44
N SER A 53 3.12 -4.86 -1.26
CA SER A 53 2.44 -6.12 -1.01
C SER A 53 1.60 -6.07 0.25
N ASP A 54 2.17 -5.53 1.33
CA ASP A 54 1.47 -5.42 2.60
C ASP A 54 0.25 -4.50 2.47
N ALA A 55 0.44 -3.37 1.79
CA ALA A 55 -0.66 -2.42 1.60
C ALA A 55 -1.79 -3.04 0.79
N GLU A 56 -1.44 -3.79 -0.26
CA GLU A 56 -2.45 -4.47 -1.08
C GLU A 56 -3.24 -5.49 -0.29
N GLU A 57 -2.57 -6.22 0.57
CA GLU A 57 -3.26 -7.19 1.41
C GLU A 57 -4.23 -6.51 2.37
N ARG A 58 -3.81 -5.40 2.95
CA ARG A 58 -4.67 -4.63 3.87
C ARG A 58 -5.85 -4.01 3.14
N ILE A 59 -5.64 -3.56 1.91
CA ILE A 59 -6.73 -3.04 1.08
C ILE A 59 -7.76 -4.14 0.85
N ARG A 60 -7.31 -5.34 0.49
CA ARG A 60 -8.22 -6.46 0.26
C ARG A 60 -9.00 -6.80 1.53
N MET A 61 -8.35 -6.72 2.68
CA MET A 61 -9.04 -6.95 3.95
C MET A 61 -10.15 -5.93 4.16
N CYS A 62 -9.86 -4.65 3.92
CA CYS A 62 -10.87 -3.60 4.05
C CYS A 62 -12.04 -3.85 3.10
N GLN A 63 -11.75 -4.21 1.86
CA GLN A 63 -12.79 -4.50 0.88
C GLN A 63 -13.64 -5.69 1.30
N SER A 64 -13.00 -6.70 1.85
CA SER A 64 -13.71 -7.87 2.35
C SER A 64 -14.65 -7.51 3.49
N LEU A 65 -14.17 -6.68 4.41
CA LEU A 65 -15.01 -6.22 5.52
C LEU A 65 -16.19 -5.39 5.05
N LEU A 66 -15.97 -4.54 4.05
CA LEU A 66 -17.06 -3.76 3.48
C LEU A 66 -18.08 -4.65 2.80
N GLU A 67 -17.63 -5.71 2.14
CA GLU A 67 -18.53 -6.65 1.49
C GLU A 67 -19.36 -7.40 2.51
N GLN A 68 -18.75 -7.78 3.63
CA GLN A 68 -19.48 -8.45 4.71
C GLN A 68 -20.55 -7.54 5.29
N ASN A 69 -20.24 -6.26 5.44
CA ASN A 69 -21.22 -5.29 5.95
C ASN A 69 -22.42 -5.19 5.03
N LYS A 70 -22.19 -5.25 3.72
CA LYS A 70 -23.29 -5.19 2.76
C LYS A 70 -24.20 -6.39 2.86
N LYS A 71 -23.64 -7.56 3.15
CA LYS A 71 -24.41 -8.79 3.23
C LYS A 71 -25.16 -8.94 4.53
N LYS A 72 -24.74 -8.19 5.52
CA LYS A 72 -25.41 -8.23 6.83
C LYS A 72 -26.65 -7.37 6.79
N LYS A 73 -27.74 -7.95 7.04
CA LYS A 73 -29.01 -7.23 7.03
C LYS A 73 -29.72 -7.37 8.34
#